data_103cb7d59d0a9f2305924e7df3301fc8
#
_entry.id   103cb7d59d0a9f2305924e7df3301fc8
#
_cell.length_a   1.000
_cell.length_b   1.000
_cell.length_c   1.000
_cell.angle_alpha   90.00
_cell.angle_beta   90.00
_cell.angle_gamma   90.00
#
_symmetry.space_group_name_H-M   'P 1'
#
loop_
_entity.id
_entity.type
_entity.pdbx_description
1 polymer ?
#
loop_
_entity_poly.entity_id
_entity_poly.type
_entity_poly.pdbx_seq_one_letter_code
_entity_poly.pdbx_strand_id
1 'polypeptide(L)'
;ICELNGSSIGMWVEYLGGEDTESLLGVPRRVRSDEWAVSTPMMLSQYYNASGKFPYFSDTVRGASTDMFMVYGQPVMDIAMIFKPFYWGYLFLSAGKGLAFFWYGRWIALFLVSFEMFMLITKEDKLLSFAGSSLIAFAPLVQWWFAINGLVEMLIFGQLSVLLLRKYMLEHKTRNRVL
;
A
#
# COMPACT_ATOMS: atom_id res chain seq x y z
N ILE A 1 -10.03 -10.20 14.77
CA ILE A 1 -8.77 -9.62 14.25
C ILE A 1 -8.99 -8.12 14.18
N CYS A 2 -8.10 -7.37 14.80
CA CYS A 2 -8.16 -5.92 14.90
C CYS A 2 -8.08 -5.27 13.51
N GLU A 3 -8.92 -4.28 13.24
CA GLU A 3 -8.93 -3.50 12.00
C GLU A 3 -7.94 -2.31 12.10
N LEU A 4 -6.77 -2.56 12.66
CA LEU A 4 -5.74 -1.55 12.86
C LEU A 4 -5.20 -1.08 11.50
N ASN A 5 -5.02 0.23 11.39
CA ASN A 5 -4.42 0.87 10.21
C ASN A 5 -3.82 2.22 10.62
N GLY A 6 -3.06 2.84 9.73
CA GLY A 6 -2.48 4.17 9.94
C GLY A 6 -3.24 5.28 9.20
N SER A 7 -4.46 5.01 8.73
CA SER A 7 -5.29 5.98 8.02
C SER A 7 -5.75 7.11 8.93
N SER A 8 -5.79 8.31 8.40
CA SER A 8 -6.37 9.49 9.05
C SER A 8 -7.87 9.68 8.72
N ILE A 9 -8.55 8.63 8.22
CA ILE A 9 -9.97 8.71 7.83
C ILE A 9 -10.87 9.09 9.02
N GLY A 10 -10.47 8.74 10.25
CA GLY A 10 -11.18 9.11 11.47
C GLY A 10 -11.33 10.62 11.68
N MET A 11 -10.52 11.43 11.00
CA MET A 11 -10.68 12.90 11.03
C MET A 11 -12.04 13.38 10.49
N TRP A 12 -12.71 12.57 9.65
CA TRP A 12 -14.07 12.88 9.20
C TRP A 12 -15.07 12.99 10.36
N VAL A 13 -14.84 12.26 11.45
CA VAL A 13 -15.68 12.30 12.65
C VAL A 13 -15.70 13.71 13.25
N GLU A 14 -14.54 14.37 13.31
CA GLU A 14 -14.42 15.76 13.79
C GLU A 14 -15.29 16.74 12.95
N TYR A 15 -15.34 16.54 11.62
CA TYR A 15 -16.09 17.40 10.70
C TYR A 15 -17.59 17.07 10.64
N LEU A 16 -17.95 15.81 10.87
CA LEU A 16 -19.35 15.35 10.80
C LEU A 16 -20.06 15.41 12.17
N GLY A 17 -19.35 15.84 13.22
CA GLY A 17 -19.93 15.98 14.56
C GLY A 17 -20.18 14.64 15.28
N GLY A 18 -19.42 13.59 14.94
CA GLY A 18 -19.47 12.29 15.62
C GLY A 18 -18.66 12.28 16.92
N GLU A 19 -18.74 11.17 17.65
CA GLU A 19 -17.88 10.95 18.83
C GLU A 19 -16.41 10.77 18.40
N ASP A 20 -15.50 11.32 19.20
CA ASP A 20 -14.06 11.30 18.92
C ASP A 20 -13.52 9.87 18.88
N THR A 21 -12.98 9.47 17.74
CA THR A 21 -12.25 8.20 17.63
C THR A 21 -10.79 8.47 17.98
N GLU A 22 -10.41 8.22 19.23
CA GLU A 22 -9.04 8.39 19.68
C GLU A 22 -8.07 7.51 18.88
N SER A 23 -6.98 8.13 18.42
CA SER A 23 -5.87 7.38 17.84
C SER A 23 -5.22 6.53 18.93
N LEU A 24 -5.01 5.23 18.67
CA LEU A 24 -4.29 4.35 19.61
C LEU A 24 -2.85 4.83 19.84
N LEU A 25 -2.20 5.33 18.82
CA LEU A 25 -0.86 5.90 18.86
C LEU A 25 -0.72 6.98 17.79
N GLY A 26 -0.04 8.07 18.13
CA GLY A 26 0.29 9.15 17.20
C GLY A 26 -0.80 10.22 17.07
N VAL A 27 -0.62 11.08 16.11
CA VAL A 27 -1.51 12.23 15.84
C VAL A 27 -1.97 12.17 14.37
N PRO A 28 -3.26 12.41 14.07
CA PRO A 28 -3.76 12.48 12.71
C PRO A 28 -3.02 13.53 11.85
N ARG A 29 -2.78 13.21 10.57
CA ARG A 29 -2.03 14.07 9.66
C ARG A 29 -2.92 15.13 9.03
N ARG A 30 -3.11 16.25 9.68
CA ARG A 30 -3.97 17.34 9.18
C ARG A 30 -3.44 17.99 7.91
N VAL A 31 -2.12 18.11 7.75
CA VAL A 31 -1.48 18.77 6.60
C VAL A 31 -1.56 17.93 5.32
N ARG A 32 -1.71 16.61 5.43
CA ARG A 32 -1.83 15.67 4.32
C ARG A 32 -3.25 15.12 4.21
N SER A 33 -4.19 16.00 3.92
CA SER A 33 -5.61 15.66 3.78
C SER A 33 -5.93 14.77 2.58
N ASP A 34 -5.05 14.66 1.57
CA ASP A 34 -5.29 13.87 0.35
C ASP A 34 -5.64 12.39 0.64
N GLU A 35 -5.12 11.84 1.73
CA GLU A 35 -5.45 10.48 2.14
C GLU A 35 -6.91 10.39 2.62
N TRP A 36 -7.26 11.16 3.65
CA TRP A 36 -8.57 11.07 4.29
C TRP A 36 -9.65 11.87 3.57
N ALA A 37 -9.31 12.90 2.79
CA ALA A 37 -10.27 13.69 2.03
C ALA A 37 -10.53 13.13 0.62
N VAL A 38 -9.59 12.39 0.05
CA VAL A 38 -9.67 11.92 -1.34
C VAL A 38 -9.49 10.42 -1.45
N SER A 39 -8.30 9.89 -1.14
CA SER A 39 -7.93 8.50 -1.50
C SER A 39 -8.77 7.45 -0.77
N THR A 40 -8.85 7.53 0.54
CA THR A 40 -9.59 6.54 1.35
C THR A 40 -11.12 6.68 1.19
N PRO A 41 -11.74 7.89 1.20
CA PRO A 41 -13.15 8.03 0.87
C PRO A 41 -13.51 7.57 -0.54
N MET A 42 -12.68 7.84 -1.52
CA MET A 42 -12.88 7.37 -2.90
C MET A 42 -12.89 5.84 -2.96
N MET A 43 -11.94 5.18 -2.30
CA MET A 43 -11.91 3.72 -2.20
C MET A 43 -13.16 3.19 -1.49
N LEU A 44 -13.57 3.80 -0.36
CA LEU A 44 -14.78 3.39 0.36
C LEU A 44 -16.04 3.62 -0.48
N SER A 45 -16.11 4.69 -1.28
CA SER A 45 -17.23 4.94 -2.19
C SER A 45 -17.37 3.84 -3.25
N GLN A 46 -16.27 3.25 -3.71
CA GLN A 46 -16.29 2.10 -4.61
C GLN A 46 -16.61 0.80 -3.90
N TYR A 47 -16.19 0.65 -2.64
CA TYR A 47 -16.57 -0.50 -1.81
C TYR A 47 -18.10 -0.57 -1.59
N TYR A 48 -18.74 0.57 -1.33
CA TYR A 48 -20.19 0.69 -1.07
C TYR A 48 -20.99 1.15 -2.30
N ASN A 49 -20.45 0.99 -3.50
CA ASN A 49 -21.12 1.43 -4.73
C ASN A 49 -22.44 0.68 -4.95
N ALA A 50 -23.50 1.40 -5.31
CA ALA A 50 -24.83 0.84 -5.54
C ALA A 50 -24.89 -0.15 -6.71
N SER A 51 -24.02 0.01 -7.72
CA SER A 51 -23.93 -0.87 -8.89
C SER A 51 -23.13 -2.16 -8.62
N GLY A 52 -22.65 -2.35 -7.40
CA GLY A 52 -21.84 -3.49 -6.99
C GLY A 52 -20.47 -3.06 -6.47
N LYS A 53 -19.85 -3.96 -5.70
CA LYS A 53 -18.57 -3.71 -5.06
C LYS A 53 -17.46 -3.57 -6.09
N PHE A 54 -16.76 -2.45 -6.11
CA PHE A 54 -15.63 -2.14 -6.96
C PHE A 54 -15.88 -2.32 -8.47
N PRO A 55 -16.87 -1.62 -9.06
CA PRO A 55 -17.09 -1.66 -10.50
C PRO A 55 -15.87 -1.08 -11.24
N TYR A 56 -15.57 -1.62 -12.42
CA TYR A 56 -14.46 -1.12 -13.26
C TYR A 56 -14.74 0.31 -13.74
N PHE A 57 -15.97 0.55 -14.17
CA PHE A 57 -16.49 1.88 -14.53
C PHE A 57 -17.49 2.35 -13.49
N SER A 58 -17.35 3.59 -13.02
CA SER A 58 -18.23 4.18 -12.02
C SER A 58 -18.53 5.64 -12.33
N ASP A 59 -19.73 6.07 -12.05
CA ASP A 59 -20.20 7.45 -12.12
C ASP A 59 -20.17 8.19 -10.77
N THR A 60 -19.90 7.47 -9.68
CA THR A 60 -19.96 7.98 -8.30
C THR A 60 -19.05 9.19 -8.07
N VAL A 61 -17.88 9.25 -8.74
CA VAL A 61 -16.88 10.30 -8.50
C VAL A 61 -17.13 11.53 -9.38
N ARG A 62 -17.55 11.34 -10.63
CA ARG A 62 -17.70 12.44 -11.61
C ARG A 62 -19.13 12.63 -12.11
N GLY A 63 -20.07 11.81 -11.71
CA GLY A 63 -21.40 11.79 -12.31
C GLY A 63 -21.43 11.29 -13.75
N ALA A 64 -20.31 10.78 -14.26
CA ALA A 64 -20.18 10.17 -15.59
C ALA A 64 -19.32 8.90 -15.48
N SER A 65 -19.63 7.91 -16.32
CA SER A 65 -18.91 6.64 -16.36
C SER A 65 -17.41 6.86 -16.55
N THR A 66 -16.60 6.52 -15.56
CA THR A 66 -15.16 6.75 -15.52
C THR A 66 -14.45 5.47 -15.13
N ASP A 67 -13.33 5.18 -15.80
CA ASP A 67 -12.42 4.08 -15.48
C ASP A 67 -11.77 4.31 -14.10
N MET A 68 -12.13 3.47 -13.15
CA MET A 68 -11.64 3.58 -11.77
C MET A 68 -10.23 3.02 -11.59
N PHE A 69 -9.84 2.07 -12.43
CA PHE A 69 -8.52 1.45 -12.34
C PHE A 69 -7.41 2.32 -12.91
N MET A 70 -7.59 2.82 -14.14
CA MET A 70 -6.56 3.59 -14.84
C MET A 70 -6.54 5.07 -14.44
N VAL A 71 -7.71 5.70 -14.33
CA VAL A 71 -7.80 7.14 -14.06
C VAL A 71 -7.56 7.46 -12.59
N TYR A 72 -8.14 6.66 -11.69
CA TYR A 72 -8.07 6.93 -10.25
C TYR A 72 -7.18 5.97 -9.47
N GLY A 73 -6.67 4.95 -10.12
CA GLY A 73 -5.83 3.97 -9.45
C GLY A 73 -6.54 3.11 -8.40
N GLN A 74 -7.88 3.14 -8.38
CA GLN A 74 -8.69 2.46 -7.38
C GLN A 74 -8.75 0.95 -7.59
N PRO A 75 -9.07 0.16 -6.55
CA PRO A 75 -9.38 -1.25 -6.72
C PRO A 75 -10.65 -1.44 -7.57
N VAL A 76 -10.66 -2.50 -8.38
CA VAL A 76 -11.78 -2.91 -9.22
C VAL A 76 -11.97 -4.42 -9.13
N MET A 77 -13.18 -4.93 -9.33
CA MET A 77 -13.45 -6.36 -9.35
C MET A 77 -13.14 -6.94 -10.74
N ASP A 78 -11.86 -6.93 -11.09
CA ASP A 78 -11.35 -7.35 -12.40
C ASP A 78 -9.99 -8.07 -12.27
N ILE A 79 -9.63 -8.88 -13.29
CA ILE A 79 -8.36 -9.60 -13.35
C ILE A 79 -7.14 -8.65 -13.32
N ALA A 80 -7.30 -7.41 -13.77
CA ALA A 80 -6.25 -6.40 -13.74
C ALA A 80 -5.71 -6.14 -12.31
N MET A 81 -6.49 -6.49 -11.27
CA MET A 81 -6.05 -6.37 -9.88
C MET A 81 -4.89 -7.28 -9.49
N ILE A 82 -4.49 -8.22 -10.34
CA ILE A 82 -3.26 -9.01 -10.13
C ILE A 82 -2.02 -8.09 -10.02
N PHE A 83 -2.05 -6.94 -10.66
CA PHE A 83 -0.97 -5.94 -10.62
C PHE A 83 -1.03 -4.99 -9.42
N LYS A 84 -2.07 -5.09 -8.58
CA LYS A 84 -2.23 -4.26 -7.38
C LYS A 84 -2.46 -5.15 -6.13
N PRO A 85 -1.49 -5.97 -5.72
CA PRO A 85 -1.70 -7.00 -4.68
C PRO A 85 -2.10 -6.42 -3.33
N PHE A 86 -1.66 -5.20 -2.99
CA PHE A 86 -2.00 -4.58 -1.70
C PHE A 86 -3.47 -4.16 -1.58
N TYR A 87 -4.20 -4.09 -2.70
CA TYR A 87 -5.63 -3.82 -2.71
C TYR A 87 -6.50 -5.10 -2.60
N TRP A 88 -5.91 -6.30 -2.68
CA TRP A 88 -6.69 -7.55 -2.64
C TRP A 88 -7.52 -7.69 -1.36
N GLY A 89 -7.02 -7.16 -0.23
CA GLY A 89 -7.79 -7.16 1.00
C GLY A 89 -9.16 -6.51 0.87
N TYR A 90 -9.28 -5.45 0.10
CA TYR A 90 -10.57 -4.79 -0.12
C TYR A 90 -11.56 -5.63 -0.94
N LEU A 91 -11.06 -6.47 -1.85
CA LEU A 91 -11.91 -7.32 -2.69
C LEU A 91 -12.58 -8.43 -1.88
N PHE A 92 -11.85 -9.03 -0.93
CA PHE A 92 -12.24 -10.26 -0.26
C PHE A 92 -12.62 -10.09 1.22
N LEU A 93 -12.26 -8.96 1.85
CA LEU A 93 -12.49 -8.72 3.27
C LEU A 93 -13.54 -7.60 3.48
N SER A 94 -13.90 -7.34 4.75
CA SER A 94 -14.65 -6.13 5.12
C SER A 94 -13.84 -4.87 4.86
N ALA A 95 -14.51 -3.72 4.76
CA ALA A 95 -13.84 -2.44 4.47
C ALA A 95 -12.71 -2.13 5.44
N GLY A 96 -12.93 -2.27 6.76
CA GLY A 96 -11.92 -2.02 7.78
C GLY A 96 -10.76 -3.02 7.73
N LYS A 97 -11.04 -4.33 7.51
CA LYS A 97 -9.99 -5.35 7.32
C LYS A 97 -9.23 -5.15 6.02
N GLY A 98 -9.90 -4.72 4.95
CA GLY A 98 -9.28 -4.36 3.68
C GLY A 98 -8.33 -3.19 3.83
N LEU A 99 -8.72 -2.15 4.58
CA LEU A 99 -7.89 -1.01 4.91
C LEU A 99 -6.66 -1.43 5.75
N ALA A 100 -6.87 -2.29 6.76
CA ALA A 100 -5.77 -2.84 7.54
C ALA A 100 -4.80 -3.66 6.69
N PHE A 101 -5.31 -4.52 5.78
CA PHE A 101 -4.48 -5.28 4.84
C PHE A 101 -3.66 -4.35 3.94
N PHE A 102 -4.28 -3.30 3.38
CA PHE A 102 -3.61 -2.31 2.54
C PHE A 102 -2.46 -1.61 3.27
N TRP A 103 -2.66 -1.23 4.53
CA TRP A 103 -1.62 -0.58 5.33
C TRP A 103 -0.51 -1.54 5.74
N TYR A 104 -0.85 -2.62 6.44
CA TYR A 104 0.15 -3.56 6.97
C TYR A 104 0.81 -4.40 5.89
N GLY A 105 0.08 -4.80 4.85
CA GLY A 105 0.65 -5.54 3.73
C GLY A 105 1.78 -4.77 3.06
N ARG A 106 1.58 -3.49 2.81
CA ARG A 106 2.60 -2.61 2.24
C ARG A 106 3.77 -2.37 3.19
N TRP A 107 3.50 -2.12 4.45
CA TRP A 107 4.53 -1.86 5.44
C TRP A 107 5.42 -3.08 5.69
N ILE A 108 4.82 -4.26 5.86
CA ILE A 108 5.54 -5.52 6.02
C ILE A 108 6.34 -5.85 4.76
N ALA A 109 5.74 -5.72 3.57
CA ALA A 109 6.44 -5.97 2.32
C ALA A 109 7.64 -5.01 2.13
N LEU A 110 7.46 -3.72 2.41
CA LEU A 110 8.55 -2.74 2.36
C LEU A 110 9.69 -3.13 3.30
N PHE A 111 9.37 -3.48 4.55
CA PHE A 111 10.37 -3.87 5.53
C PHE A 111 11.15 -5.11 5.08
N LEU A 112 10.43 -6.17 4.68
CA LEU A 112 11.06 -7.44 4.28
C LEU A 112 11.91 -7.30 3.01
N VAL A 113 11.40 -6.64 1.98
CA VAL A 113 12.16 -6.43 0.74
C VAL A 113 13.38 -5.54 0.98
N SER A 114 13.24 -4.50 1.81
CA SER A 114 14.39 -3.67 2.21
C SER A 114 15.38 -4.47 3.04
N PHE A 115 14.93 -5.35 3.92
CA PHE A 115 15.82 -6.22 4.68
C PHE A 115 16.67 -7.11 3.76
N GLU A 116 16.05 -7.78 2.79
CA GLU A 116 16.77 -8.58 1.79
C GLU A 116 17.74 -7.74 0.95
N MET A 117 17.33 -6.52 0.58
CA MET A 117 18.21 -5.61 -0.14
C MET A 117 19.45 -5.21 0.70
N PHE A 118 19.23 -4.92 1.99
CA PHE A 118 20.36 -4.63 2.90
C PHE A 118 21.21 -5.85 3.20
N MET A 119 20.64 -7.06 3.29
CA MET A 119 21.43 -8.30 3.39
C MET A 119 22.42 -8.43 2.23
N LEU A 120 22.00 -8.04 1.03
CA LEU A 120 22.89 -8.01 -0.12
C LEU A 120 23.99 -6.95 0.01
N ILE A 121 23.66 -5.75 0.46
CA ILE A 121 24.59 -4.61 0.56
C ILE A 121 25.60 -4.82 1.70
N THR A 122 25.15 -5.32 2.84
CA THR A 122 25.97 -5.51 4.06
C THR A 122 26.73 -6.83 4.09
N LYS A 123 26.64 -7.63 3.01
CA LYS A 123 27.24 -8.98 2.94
C LYS A 123 26.75 -9.90 4.07
N GLU A 124 25.43 -9.96 4.22
CA GLU A 124 24.70 -10.81 5.15
C GLU A 124 24.79 -10.42 6.64
N ASP A 125 25.18 -9.19 6.95
CA ASP A 125 25.08 -8.67 8.32
C ASP A 125 23.62 -8.39 8.68
N LYS A 126 23.05 -9.24 9.53
CA LYS A 126 21.64 -9.18 9.91
C LYS A 126 21.27 -7.95 10.72
N LEU A 127 22.20 -7.49 11.59
CA LEU A 127 21.93 -6.35 12.47
C LEU A 127 21.91 -5.05 11.66
N LEU A 128 22.89 -4.86 10.79
CA LEU A 128 22.93 -3.71 9.89
C LEU A 128 21.76 -3.74 8.90
N SER A 129 21.39 -4.92 8.41
CA SER A 129 20.24 -5.08 7.51
C SER A 129 18.91 -4.75 8.20
N PHE A 130 18.74 -5.19 9.44
CA PHE A 130 17.57 -4.81 10.24
C PHE A 130 17.51 -3.30 10.49
N ALA A 131 18.62 -2.69 10.88
CA ALA A 131 18.71 -1.24 11.08
C ALA A 131 18.38 -0.48 9.80
N GLY A 132 18.99 -0.86 8.67
CA GLY A 132 18.76 -0.23 7.37
C GLY A 132 17.31 -0.35 6.89
N SER A 133 16.71 -1.54 6.99
CA SER A 133 15.31 -1.74 6.63
C SER A 133 14.34 -0.96 7.54
N SER A 134 14.67 -0.88 8.84
CA SER A 134 13.92 -0.04 9.79
C SER A 134 14.01 1.44 9.42
N LEU A 135 15.18 1.93 9.07
CA LEU A 135 15.36 3.32 8.63
C LEU A 135 14.51 3.64 7.39
N ILE A 136 14.42 2.72 6.42
CA ILE A 136 13.56 2.91 5.24
C ILE A 136 12.07 2.85 5.65
N ALA A 137 11.66 1.78 6.34
CA ALA A 137 10.26 1.56 6.66
C ALA A 137 9.66 2.66 7.55
N PHE A 138 10.46 3.24 8.44
CA PHE A 138 10.07 4.31 9.35
C PHE A 138 10.55 5.71 8.94
N ALA A 139 11.18 5.84 7.75
CA ALA A 139 11.64 7.14 7.27
C ALA A 139 10.49 8.17 7.24
N PRO A 140 10.69 9.39 7.73
CA PRO A 140 9.65 10.42 7.72
C PRO A 140 9.06 10.66 6.34
N LEU A 141 9.89 10.64 5.28
CA LEU A 141 9.44 10.77 3.89
C LEU A 141 8.51 9.62 3.49
N VAL A 142 8.87 8.38 3.80
CA VAL A 142 8.05 7.20 3.49
C VAL A 142 6.73 7.25 4.25
N GLN A 143 6.77 7.56 5.53
CA GLN A 143 5.58 7.69 6.36
C GLN A 143 4.69 8.85 5.92
N TRP A 144 5.27 9.94 5.45
CA TRP A 144 4.53 11.09 4.93
C TRP A 144 3.74 10.76 3.65
N TRP A 145 4.32 9.98 2.74
CA TRP A 145 3.73 9.58 1.46
C TRP A 145 3.10 8.17 1.49
N PHE A 146 2.95 7.59 2.67
CA PHE A 146 2.60 6.17 2.79
C PHE A 146 1.26 5.82 2.12
N ALA A 147 0.24 6.64 2.30
CA ALA A 147 -1.11 6.35 1.83
C ALA A 147 -1.38 6.77 0.38
N ILE A 148 -0.53 7.59 -0.21
CA ILE A 148 -0.76 8.24 -1.50
C ILE A 148 0.47 8.18 -2.42
N ASN A 149 0.26 8.46 -3.71
CA ASN A 149 1.30 8.61 -4.74
C ASN A 149 2.14 7.38 -5.07
N GLY A 150 1.82 6.20 -4.53
CA GLY A 150 2.51 4.96 -4.90
C GLY A 150 4.00 4.88 -4.52
N LEU A 151 4.50 5.76 -3.65
CA LEU A 151 5.91 5.77 -3.25
C LEU A 151 6.34 4.44 -2.62
N VAL A 152 5.50 3.87 -1.76
CA VAL A 152 5.78 2.61 -1.07
C VAL A 152 5.87 1.46 -2.07
N GLU A 153 4.95 1.39 -3.02
CA GLU A 153 4.96 0.40 -4.09
C GLU A 153 6.20 0.53 -4.98
N MET A 154 6.60 1.76 -5.32
CA MET A 154 7.84 2.00 -6.08
C MET A 154 9.06 1.50 -5.32
N LEU A 155 9.15 1.74 -4.02
CA LEU A 155 10.25 1.25 -3.19
C LEU A 155 10.25 -0.28 -3.10
N ILE A 156 9.10 -0.90 -2.90
CA ILE A 156 8.98 -2.37 -2.82
C ILE A 156 9.36 -3.01 -4.15
N PHE A 157 8.68 -2.64 -5.23
CA PHE A 157 8.88 -3.29 -6.53
C PHE A 157 10.21 -2.93 -7.18
N GLY A 158 10.75 -1.72 -6.94
CA GLY A 158 12.07 -1.32 -7.38
C GLY A 158 13.17 -2.19 -6.75
N GLN A 159 13.17 -2.33 -5.43
CA GLN A 159 14.12 -3.20 -4.72
C GLN A 159 13.95 -4.67 -5.11
N LEU A 160 12.71 -5.14 -5.18
CA LEU A 160 12.40 -6.52 -5.59
C LEU A 160 12.91 -6.81 -7.01
N SER A 161 12.77 -5.87 -7.94
CA SER A 161 13.28 -6.00 -9.31
C SER A 161 14.80 -6.17 -9.34
N VAL A 162 15.52 -5.40 -8.52
CA VAL A 162 17.00 -5.53 -8.39
C VAL A 162 17.36 -6.92 -7.83
N LEU A 163 16.69 -7.37 -6.78
CA LEU A 163 16.94 -8.69 -6.18
C LEU A 163 16.68 -9.84 -7.16
N LEU A 164 15.57 -9.78 -7.90
CA LEU A 164 15.20 -10.78 -8.90
C LEU A 164 16.17 -10.78 -10.10
N LEU A 165 16.54 -9.60 -10.60
CA LEU A 165 17.50 -9.49 -11.69
C LEU A 165 18.87 -10.06 -11.28
N ARG A 166 19.36 -9.73 -10.09
CA ARG A 166 20.58 -10.31 -9.54
C ARG A 166 20.50 -11.84 -9.47
N LYS A 167 19.43 -12.37 -8.91
CA LYS A 167 19.21 -13.83 -8.82
C LYS A 167 19.26 -14.48 -10.20
N TYR A 168 18.52 -13.93 -11.17
CA TYR A 168 18.52 -14.42 -12.55
C TYR A 168 19.92 -14.43 -13.17
N MET A 169 20.67 -13.35 -13.01
CA MET A 169 22.05 -13.25 -13.55
C MET A 169 22.99 -14.29 -12.95
N LEU A 170 22.89 -14.56 -11.65
CA LEU A 170 23.71 -15.56 -10.98
C LEU A 170 23.36 -16.98 -11.41
N GLU A 171 22.08 -17.31 -11.50
CA GLU A 171 21.61 -18.61 -11.95
C GLU A 171 22.01 -18.89 -13.42
N HIS A 172 21.89 -17.88 -14.28
CA HIS A 172 22.27 -17.99 -15.68
C HIS A 172 23.79 -18.19 -15.85
N LYS A 173 24.60 -17.47 -15.07
CA LYS A 173 26.06 -17.63 -15.04
C LYS A 173 26.47 -19.03 -14.58
N THR A 174 25.78 -19.61 -13.59
CA THR A 174 26.06 -20.96 -13.09
C THR A 174 25.71 -21.99 -14.15
N ARG A 175 24.56 -21.87 -14.82
CA ARG A 175 24.14 -22.78 -15.89
C ARG A 175 25.11 -22.80 -17.07
N ASN A 176 25.62 -21.64 -17.48
CA ASN A 176 26.58 -21.55 -18.59
C ASN A 176 28.00 -22.04 -18.21
N ARG A 177 28.29 -22.31 -16.95
CA ARG A 177 29.57 -22.90 -16.51
C ARG A 177 29.54 -24.43 -16.43
N VAL A 178 28.35 -25.02 -16.43
CA VAL A 178 28.12 -26.47 -16.35
C VAL A 178 27.91 -27.09 -17.73
N LEU A 179 27.74 -26.28 -18.77
CA LEU A 179 27.74 -26.67 -20.20
C LEU A 179 29.13 -26.40 -20.78
#